data_04866ca976f1e8557f7c0817f5204a02
#
_entry.id   04866ca976f1e8557f7c0817f5204a02
#
_cell.length_a   1.000
_cell.length_b   1.000
_cell.length_c   1.000
_cell.angle_alpha   90.00
_cell.angle_beta   90.00
_cell.angle_gamma   90.00
#
_symmetry.space_group_name_H-M   'P 1'
#
loop_
_entity.id
_entity.type
_entity.pdbx_description
1 polymer ?
#
loop_
_entity_poly.entity_id
_entity_poly.type
_entity_poly.pdbx_seq_one_letter_code
_entity_poly.pdbx_strand_id
1 'polypeptide(L)'
;MPSNRFNESHTSQPLMTSTTVKPSAQNSSDLASPAPRPLSRRVFFAATAAGLGGLALLRLRHPIIAAAAAAPVAASDNSPKTVTIVPFTSAGVAQPPIQVPKIVKSDAEWKKQLPYISYEVTRRDGTEPAFSGKYAESHEAGIYHCICCDTPLFNSNTKFDSGTGWPSFYQPIAKQNVVDKTDRTFGMDRTAISCRRCDAHLGHVFDDGPKPTGLRYCMNSVALNFNKLST
;
A
#
# COMPACT_ATOMS: atom_id res chain seq x y z
N MET A 1 -71.36 -5.48 -14.89
CA MET A 1 -71.63 -4.44 -15.90
C MET A 1 -71.85 -3.12 -15.21
N PRO A 2 -71.38 -1.95 -15.68
CA PRO A 2 -70.76 -1.58 -16.97
C PRO A 2 -69.30 -1.09 -16.78
N SER A 3 -68.31 -1.24 -17.68
CA SER A 3 -68.02 -0.52 -18.94
C SER A 3 -67.86 1.02 -18.83
N ASN A 4 -66.59 1.51 -18.93
CA ASN A 4 -66.24 2.75 -19.62
C ASN A 4 -64.70 2.80 -19.85
N ARG A 5 -64.31 2.70 -21.06
CA ARG A 5 -63.96 3.63 -22.15
C ARG A 5 -62.65 4.42 -21.94
N PHE A 6 -61.76 4.07 -22.86
CA PHE A 6 -60.61 4.81 -23.45
C PHE A 6 -60.66 6.33 -23.33
N ASN A 7 -59.50 6.91 -23.06
CA ASN A 7 -59.11 8.19 -23.66
C ASN A 7 -57.62 8.19 -23.98
N GLU A 8 -57.29 8.10 -25.25
CA GLU A 8 -55.95 8.36 -25.80
C GLU A 8 -55.77 9.87 -25.93
N SER A 9 -54.66 10.37 -25.45
CA SER A 9 -54.21 11.72 -25.78
C SER A 9 -52.79 11.64 -26.34
N HIS A 10 -52.74 11.73 -27.68
CA HIS A 10 -51.52 12.05 -28.43
C HIS A 10 -50.99 13.40 -27.99
N THR A 11 -49.72 13.49 -27.60
CA THR A 11 -48.99 14.74 -27.56
C THR A 11 -47.63 14.57 -28.26
N SER A 12 -47.52 15.37 -29.30
CA SER A 12 -46.44 15.46 -30.27
C SER A 12 -45.10 15.81 -29.68
N GLN A 13 -44.03 15.14 -30.14
CA GLN A 13 -42.64 15.50 -29.90
C GLN A 13 -42.22 16.71 -30.76
N PRO A 14 -41.40 17.64 -30.27
CA PRO A 14 -40.70 18.58 -31.12
C PRO A 14 -39.36 18.01 -31.60
N LEU A 15 -39.10 18.15 -32.91
CA LEU A 15 -37.80 17.91 -33.56
C LEU A 15 -36.69 18.71 -32.90
N MET A 16 -35.65 18.05 -32.48
CA MET A 16 -34.38 18.71 -32.16
C MET A 16 -33.49 18.80 -33.40
N THR A 17 -33.20 20.02 -33.81
CA THR A 17 -32.29 20.37 -34.87
C THR A 17 -30.83 20.01 -34.49
N SER A 18 -30.21 19.21 -35.38
CA SER A 18 -28.79 18.88 -35.38
C SER A 18 -27.95 20.13 -35.67
N THR A 19 -27.20 20.61 -34.70
CA THR A 19 -26.16 21.63 -34.91
C THR A 19 -24.82 20.93 -35.09
N THR A 20 -24.36 20.89 -36.33
CA THR A 20 -23.03 20.41 -36.76
C THR A 20 -21.98 21.38 -36.26
N VAL A 21 -21.17 20.99 -35.28
CA VAL A 21 -19.97 21.73 -34.89
C VAL A 21 -18.79 21.25 -35.74
N LYS A 22 -18.28 22.16 -36.55
CA LYS A 22 -17.10 22.06 -37.40
C LYS A 22 -15.84 21.91 -36.55
N PRO A 23 -14.91 20.97 -36.84
CA PRO A 23 -13.64 20.91 -36.14
C PRO A 23 -12.70 22.06 -36.61
N SER A 24 -12.23 22.84 -35.67
CA SER A 24 -11.16 23.82 -35.89
C SER A 24 -9.82 23.09 -35.85
N ALA A 25 -9.10 23.14 -36.95
CA ALA A 25 -7.73 22.70 -37.08
C ALA A 25 -6.78 23.77 -36.55
N GLN A 26 -5.77 23.36 -36.09
CA GLN A 26 -4.50 23.53 -35.81
C GLN A 26 -3.84 24.21 -34.88
N ASN A 27 -2.81 23.84 -34.19
CA ASN A 27 -1.47 24.30 -34.61
C ASN A 27 -0.40 23.33 -34.07
N SER A 28 0.31 22.74 -35.04
CA SER A 28 1.58 22.08 -34.77
C SER A 28 2.61 23.15 -34.51
N SER A 29 3.12 23.23 -33.28
CA SER A 29 4.37 23.94 -33.03
C SER A 29 5.30 23.00 -32.27
N ASP A 30 6.35 22.63 -32.97
CA ASP A 30 7.54 21.89 -32.57
C ASP A 30 8.01 22.23 -31.15
N LEU A 31 8.05 21.22 -30.29
CA LEU A 31 8.88 21.25 -29.10
C LEU A 31 9.92 20.12 -29.22
N ALA A 32 11.08 20.50 -29.72
CA ALA A 32 12.28 19.69 -29.78
C ALA A 32 12.65 19.18 -28.38
N SER A 33 12.78 17.87 -28.23
CA SER A 33 13.37 17.23 -27.06
C SER A 33 14.83 17.66 -26.89
N PRO A 34 15.27 18.06 -25.69
CA PRO A 34 16.69 18.28 -25.44
C PRO A 34 17.43 16.95 -25.34
N ALA A 35 18.54 16.86 -26.09
CA ALA A 35 19.46 15.72 -26.11
C ALA A 35 20.11 15.46 -24.73
N PRO A 36 20.46 14.20 -24.40
CA PRO A 36 21.12 13.86 -23.15
C PRO A 36 22.57 14.40 -23.12
N ARG A 37 22.92 15.05 -22.01
CA ARG A 37 24.26 15.55 -21.74
C ARG A 37 25.22 14.39 -21.43
N PRO A 38 26.46 14.36 -21.98
CA PRO A 38 27.44 13.33 -21.68
C PRO A 38 28.01 13.48 -20.26
N LEU A 39 28.06 12.37 -19.51
CA LEU A 39 28.69 12.25 -18.20
C LEU A 39 30.24 12.43 -18.36
N SER A 40 30.78 13.45 -17.75
CA SER A 40 32.21 13.70 -17.62
C SER A 40 32.86 12.64 -16.72
N ARG A 41 33.72 11.79 -17.31
CA ARG A 41 34.62 10.91 -16.60
C ARG A 41 35.77 11.74 -16.03
N ARG A 42 35.75 11.97 -14.70
CA ARG A 42 36.94 12.44 -14.00
C ARG A 42 37.83 11.26 -13.64
N VAL A 43 38.91 11.13 -14.37
CA VAL A 43 40.01 10.21 -14.09
C VAL A 43 40.84 10.81 -12.98
N PHE A 44 40.97 10.14 -11.82
CA PHE A 44 41.93 10.50 -10.79
C PHE A 44 43.22 9.72 -11.04
N PHE A 45 44.29 10.45 -11.36
CA PHE A 45 45.65 9.92 -11.37
C PHE A 45 46.17 9.84 -9.93
N ALA A 46 46.58 8.63 -9.51
CA ALA A 46 47.33 8.41 -8.29
C ALA A 46 48.81 8.63 -8.58
N ALA A 47 49.42 9.57 -7.90
CA ALA A 47 50.87 9.79 -7.94
C ALA A 47 51.55 8.85 -6.93
N THR A 48 52.44 8.01 -7.43
CA THR A 48 53.39 7.22 -6.64
C THR A 48 54.63 8.05 -6.33
N ALA A 49 54.92 8.25 -5.07
CA ALA A 49 56.21 8.74 -4.61
C ALA A 49 57.01 7.61 -3.94
N ALA A 50 58.12 7.25 -4.55
CA ALA A 50 59.11 6.36 -4.00
C ALA A 50 60.05 7.14 -3.05
N GLY A 51 60.24 6.67 -1.83
CA GLY A 51 61.22 7.17 -0.89
C GLY A 51 62.01 6.03 -0.28
N LEU A 52 63.29 5.96 -0.64
CA LEU A 52 64.32 5.05 -0.08
C LEU A 52 64.80 5.56 1.30
N GLY A 53 65.10 4.63 2.20
CA GLY A 53 66.14 4.86 3.19
C GLY A 53 65.70 4.60 4.66
N GLY A 54 66.36 3.62 5.27
CA GLY A 54 66.36 3.54 6.73
C GLY A 54 66.58 2.14 7.32
N LEU A 55 67.80 1.71 7.33
CA LEU A 55 68.34 0.55 8.07
C LEU A 55 68.32 0.86 9.56
N ALA A 56 67.62 0.08 10.43
CA ALA A 56 67.95 0.02 11.84
C ALA A 56 67.20 -1.07 12.65
N LEU A 57 68.01 -1.95 13.22
CA LEU A 57 67.85 -2.59 14.52
C LEU A 57 66.70 -3.56 14.77
N LEU A 58 67.10 -4.80 14.58
CA LEU A 58 66.48 -6.03 15.10
C LEU A 58 66.44 -5.98 16.64
N ARG A 59 65.29 -5.70 17.24
CA ARG A 59 65.02 -6.05 18.63
C ARG A 59 63.95 -7.13 18.64
N LEU A 60 64.39 -8.32 19.01
CA LEU A 60 63.52 -9.43 19.37
C LEU A 60 62.62 -9.02 20.55
N ARG A 61 61.38 -8.67 20.31
CA ARG A 61 60.35 -8.60 21.30
C ARG A 61 59.48 -9.85 21.19
N HIS A 62 59.48 -10.67 22.23
CA HIS A 62 58.57 -11.78 22.37
C HIS A 62 57.15 -11.29 22.27
N PRO A 63 56.24 -11.90 21.47
CA PRO A 63 54.87 -11.56 21.53
C PRO A 63 54.26 -12.10 22.81
N ILE A 64 53.89 -11.22 23.71
CA ILE A 64 52.95 -11.55 24.78
C ILE A 64 51.60 -11.83 24.08
N ILE A 65 51.24 -13.11 23.98
CA ILE A 65 49.91 -13.53 23.53
C ILE A 65 48.94 -13.09 24.64
N ALA A 66 48.42 -11.87 24.55
CA ALA A 66 47.23 -11.48 25.30
C ALA A 66 46.06 -12.32 24.80
N ALA A 67 45.65 -13.29 25.60
CA ALA A 67 44.40 -14.00 25.38
C ALA A 67 43.27 -12.96 25.45
N ALA A 68 42.79 -12.52 24.28
CA ALA A 68 41.60 -11.72 24.20
C ALA A 68 40.44 -12.61 24.68
N ALA A 69 39.94 -12.33 25.89
CA ALA A 69 38.70 -12.92 26.36
C ALA A 69 37.62 -12.56 25.36
N ALA A 70 37.09 -13.59 24.65
CA ALA A 70 35.97 -13.44 23.77
C ALA A 70 34.79 -12.89 24.59
N ALA A 71 34.39 -11.67 24.31
CA ALA A 71 33.14 -11.13 24.85
C ALA A 71 31.99 -12.09 24.49
N PRO A 72 31.05 -12.36 25.42
CA PRO A 72 29.91 -13.22 25.09
C PRO A 72 29.16 -12.57 23.95
N VAL A 73 29.09 -13.27 22.81
CA VAL A 73 28.21 -12.92 21.71
C VAL A 73 26.80 -12.97 22.28
N ALA A 74 26.16 -11.82 22.43
CA ALA A 74 24.77 -11.75 22.82
C ALA A 74 23.99 -12.61 21.84
N ALA A 75 23.39 -13.70 22.34
CA ALA A 75 22.51 -14.55 21.56
C ALA A 75 21.41 -13.64 20.98
N SER A 76 21.40 -13.48 19.67
CA SER A 76 20.30 -12.80 18.99
C SER A 76 19.03 -13.56 19.37
N ASP A 77 18.13 -12.92 20.10
CA ASP A 77 16.81 -13.46 20.41
C ASP A 77 16.08 -13.68 19.06
N ASN A 78 16.14 -14.92 18.60
CA ASN A 78 15.56 -15.34 17.33
C ASN A 78 14.10 -15.77 17.52
N SER A 79 13.50 -15.42 18.65
CA SER A 79 12.07 -15.66 18.91
C SER A 79 11.23 -14.90 17.89
N PRO A 80 10.25 -15.51 17.24
CA PRO A 80 9.39 -14.83 16.30
C PRO A 80 8.68 -13.68 17.01
N LYS A 81 8.87 -12.45 16.53
CA LYS A 81 8.16 -11.29 17.06
C LYS A 81 6.66 -11.56 17.01
N THR A 82 5.97 -11.46 18.15
CA THR A 82 4.52 -11.58 18.22
C THR A 82 3.84 -10.22 18.12
N VAL A 83 2.61 -10.20 17.66
CA VAL A 83 1.74 -9.01 17.58
C VAL A 83 0.35 -9.36 18.07
N THR A 84 -0.34 -8.39 18.67
CA THR A 84 -1.74 -8.55 19.08
C THR A 84 -2.64 -8.23 17.89
N ILE A 85 -3.60 -9.12 17.63
CA ILE A 85 -4.71 -8.90 16.71
C ILE A 85 -6.04 -9.25 17.36
N VAL A 86 -7.14 -8.72 16.84
CA VAL A 86 -8.50 -9.09 17.19
C VAL A 86 -9.08 -9.97 16.08
N PRO A 87 -9.33 -11.26 16.30
CA PRO A 87 -10.02 -12.11 15.35
C PRO A 87 -11.52 -11.78 15.29
N PHE A 88 -12.16 -12.17 14.19
CA PHE A 88 -13.61 -12.07 14.01
C PHE A 88 -14.17 -13.39 13.51
N THR A 89 -15.40 -13.73 13.93
CA THR A 89 -16.12 -14.88 13.38
C THR A 89 -16.61 -14.58 11.96
N SER A 90 -17.05 -15.60 11.24
CA SER A 90 -17.70 -15.44 9.93
C SER A 90 -18.99 -14.62 9.99
N ALA A 91 -19.62 -14.52 11.16
CA ALA A 91 -20.76 -13.63 11.40
C ALA A 91 -20.36 -12.18 11.78
N GLY A 92 -19.07 -11.85 11.76
CA GLY A 92 -18.58 -10.50 12.05
C GLY A 92 -18.49 -10.14 13.53
N VAL A 93 -18.53 -11.13 14.44
CA VAL A 93 -18.44 -10.91 15.89
C VAL A 93 -16.98 -10.90 16.32
N ALA A 94 -16.58 -9.83 17.02
CA ALA A 94 -15.24 -9.68 17.57
C ALA A 94 -14.95 -10.78 18.62
N GLN A 95 -13.75 -11.34 18.56
CA GLN A 95 -13.24 -12.27 19.54
C GLN A 95 -12.23 -11.58 20.47
N PRO A 96 -11.92 -12.14 21.64
CA PRO A 96 -10.86 -11.61 22.49
C PRO A 96 -9.53 -11.43 21.72
N PRO A 97 -8.76 -10.36 22.00
CA PRO A 97 -7.46 -10.16 21.40
C PRO A 97 -6.52 -11.34 21.65
N ILE A 98 -5.77 -11.74 20.63
CA ILE A 98 -4.78 -12.83 20.72
C ILE A 98 -3.40 -12.38 20.28
N GLN A 99 -2.38 -13.05 20.83
CA GLN A 99 -1.00 -12.92 20.36
C GLN A 99 -0.76 -13.91 19.24
N VAL A 100 -0.28 -13.42 18.11
CA VAL A 100 0.07 -14.25 16.95
C VAL A 100 1.49 -13.94 16.47
N PRO A 101 2.20 -14.92 15.89
CA PRO A 101 3.49 -14.63 15.25
C PRO A 101 3.32 -13.62 14.12
N LYS A 102 4.25 -12.67 14.04
CA LYS A 102 4.37 -11.80 12.89
C LYS A 102 4.80 -12.62 11.68
N ILE A 103 4.17 -12.38 10.53
CA ILE A 103 4.50 -13.09 9.30
C ILE A 103 5.59 -12.30 8.57
N VAL A 104 6.77 -12.92 8.48
CA VAL A 104 7.92 -12.41 7.73
C VAL A 104 8.26 -13.44 6.64
N LYS A 105 8.29 -13.02 5.39
CA LYS A 105 8.66 -13.81 4.22
C LYS A 105 9.65 -13.04 3.38
N SER A 106 10.47 -13.78 2.62
CA SER A 106 11.33 -13.20 1.60
C SER A 106 10.53 -12.59 0.45
N ASP A 107 11.16 -11.72 -0.30
CA ASP A 107 10.58 -11.11 -1.51
C ASP A 107 10.12 -12.17 -2.52
N ALA A 108 10.90 -13.21 -2.72
CA ALA A 108 10.58 -14.32 -3.62
C ALA A 108 9.33 -15.10 -3.19
N GLU A 109 9.16 -15.34 -1.88
CA GLU A 109 7.98 -16.01 -1.34
C GLU A 109 6.72 -15.18 -1.50
N TRP A 110 6.81 -13.84 -1.27
CA TRP A 110 5.69 -12.94 -1.51
C TRP A 110 5.29 -12.89 -2.99
N LYS A 111 6.26 -12.80 -3.92
CA LYS A 111 6.01 -12.85 -5.36
C LYS A 111 5.34 -14.14 -5.81
N LYS A 112 5.71 -15.28 -5.20
CA LYS A 112 5.08 -16.56 -5.50
C LYS A 112 3.64 -16.67 -4.98
N GLN A 113 3.35 -16.01 -3.84
CA GLN A 113 2.03 -16.08 -3.18
C GLN A 113 1.01 -15.13 -3.79
N LEU A 114 1.43 -13.93 -4.22
CA LEU A 114 0.55 -12.83 -4.55
C LEU A 114 0.45 -12.61 -6.07
N PRO A 115 -0.73 -12.22 -6.58
CA PRO A 115 -0.82 -11.63 -7.90
C PRO A 115 0.13 -10.45 -8.05
N TYR A 116 0.65 -10.20 -9.25
CA TYR A 116 1.65 -9.15 -9.50
C TYR A 116 1.26 -7.78 -8.91
N ILE A 117 0.06 -7.29 -9.21
CA ILE A 117 -0.38 -5.97 -8.74
C ILE A 117 -0.56 -5.93 -7.21
N SER A 118 -1.04 -7.03 -6.60
CA SER A 118 -1.14 -7.14 -5.13
C SER A 118 0.23 -7.13 -4.48
N TYR A 119 1.23 -7.77 -5.09
CA TYR A 119 2.61 -7.71 -4.64
C TYR A 119 3.17 -6.28 -4.74
N GLU A 120 3.04 -5.60 -5.87
CA GLU A 120 3.52 -4.22 -6.06
C GLU A 120 2.88 -3.26 -5.05
N VAL A 121 1.58 -3.39 -4.79
CA VAL A 121 0.89 -2.56 -3.80
C VAL A 121 1.32 -2.90 -2.38
N THR A 122 1.26 -4.19 -1.98
CA THR A 122 1.41 -4.55 -0.57
C THR A 122 2.85 -4.65 -0.09
N ARG A 123 3.81 -4.86 -1.00
CA ARG A 123 5.23 -5.09 -0.66
C ARG A 123 6.18 -4.03 -1.22
N ARG A 124 5.71 -3.18 -2.15
CA ARG A 124 6.47 -2.08 -2.77
C ARG A 124 5.83 -0.71 -2.55
N ASP A 125 4.84 -0.63 -1.65
CA ASP A 125 4.12 0.59 -1.28
C ASP A 125 3.46 1.28 -2.50
N GLY A 126 3.04 0.47 -3.50
CA GLY A 126 2.37 0.94 -4.70
C GLY A 126 0.92 1.35 -4.45
N THR A 127 0.26 1.85 -5.49
CA THR A 127 -1.16 2.20 -5.48
C THR A 127 -1.80 1.70 -6.78
N GLU A 128 -2.95 1.03 -6.69
CA GLU A 128 -3.73 0.65 -7.86
C GLU A 128 -4.35 1.89 -8.54
N PRO A 129 -4.62 1.88 -9.84
CA PRO A 129 -5.34 2.97 -10.48
C PRO A 129 -6.72 3.18 -9.88
N ALA A 130 -7.16 4.44 -9.76
CA ALA A 130 -8.50 4.76 -9.29
C ALA A 130 -9.56 4.10 -10.19
N PHE A 131 -10.67 3.65 -9.61
CA PHE A 131 -11.80 2.99 -10.27
C PHE A 131 -11.47 1.63 -10.94
N SER A 132 -10.25 1.09 -10.75
CA SER A 132 -9.87 -0.20 -11.31
C SER A 132 -10.12 -1.38 -10.36
N GLY A 133 -10.27 -1.10 -9.08
CA GLY A 133 -10.38 -2.11 -8.04
C GLY A 133 -11.82 -2.60 -7.83
N LYS A 134 -11.99 -3.91 -7.66
CA LYS A 134 -13.31 -4.57 -7.54
C LYS A 134 -14.14 -4.17 -6.32
N TYR A 135 -13.54 -3.48 -5.33
CA TYR A 135 -14.25 -3.15 -4.09
C TYR A 135 -14.60 -1.67 -3.95
N ALA A 136 -14.22 -0.81 -4.91
CA ALA A 136 -14.55 0.61 -4.86
C ALA A 136 -16.06 0.82 -4.69
N GLU A 137 -16.86 0.17 -5.57
CA GLU A 137 -18.33 0.29 -5.62
C GLU A 137 -19.08 -0.88 -4.98
N SER A 138 -18.38 -1.80 -4.29
CA SER A 138 -19.03 -2.95 -3.65
C SER A 138 -19.76 -2.54 -2.37
N HIS A 139 -21.03 -2.96 -2.24
CA HIS A 139 -21.90 -2.74 -1.07
C HIS A 139 -22.29 -4.04 -0.36
N GLU A 140 -21.66 -5.16 -0.71
CA GLU A 140 -21.95 -6.44 -0.07
C GLU A 140 -21.59 -6.44 1.42
N ALA A 141 -22.43 -7.07 2.25
CA ALA A 141 -22.17 -7.22 3.67
C ALA A 141 -21.08 -8.26 3.93
N GLY A 142 -19.97 -7.85 4.55
CA GLY A 142 -18.82 -8.73 4.77
C GLY A 142 -17.66 -8.06 5.48
N ILE A 143 -16.59 -8.83 5.61
CA ILE A 143 -15.33 -8.39 6.19
C ILE A 143 -14.25 -8.39 5.11
N TYR A 144 -13.50 -7.30 5.04
CA TYR A 144 -12.31 -7.16 4.21
C TYR A 144 -11.09 -7.60 4.99
N HIS A 145 -10.38 -8.59 4.48
CA HIS A 145 -9.19 -9.21 5.05
C HIS A 145 -7.93 -8.82 4.28
N CYS A 146 -6.79 -8.89 4.93
CA CYS A 146 -5.50 -8.70 4.27
C CYS A 146 -5.23 -9.81 3.26
N ILE A 147 -4.96 -9.47 2.00
CA ILE A 147 -4.66 -10.45 0.94
C ILE A 147 -3.41 -11.28 1.24
N CYS A 148 -2.47 -10.73 2.02
CA CYS A 148 -1.20 -11.39 2.34
C CYS A 148 -1.32 -12.45 3.44
N CYS A 149 -2.19 -12.23 4.45
CA CYS A 149 -2.17 -13.04 5.68
C CYS A 149 -3.54 -13.29 6.31
N ASP A 150 -4.61 -12.89 5.63
CA ASP A 150 -6.00 -13.10 6.04
C ASP A 150 -6.40 -12.45 7.39
N THR A 151 -5.63 -11.46 7.88
CA THR A 151 -6.05 -10.69 9.06
C THR A 151 -7.27 -9.85 8.72
N PRO A 152 -8.37 -9.86 9.52
CA PRO A 152 -9.53 -9.01 9.30
C PRO A 152 -9.16 -7.53 9.52
N LEU A 153 -9.50 -6.66 8.56
CA LEU A 153 -9.07 -5.27 8.53
C LEU A 153 -10.22 -4.26 8.60
N PHE A 154 -11.26 -4.46 7.79
CA PHE A 154 -12.40 -3.55 7.71
C PHE A 154 -13.72 -4.30 7.61
N ASN A 155 -14.80 -3.70 8.15
CA ASN A 155 -16.16 -4.22 8.03
C ASN A 155 -16.90 -3.36 6.99
N SER A 156 -17.73 -4.00 6.16
CA SER A 156 -18.58 -3.30 5.17
C SER A 156 -19.50 -2.25 5.81
N ASN A 157 -19.89 -2.41 7.07
CA ASN A 157 -20.71 -1.44 7.80
C ASN A 157 -20.01 -0.08 8.00
N THR A 158 -18.68 -0.04 7.86
CA THR A 158 -17.89 1.20 7.96
C THR A 158 -17.50 1.75 6.60
N LYS A 159 -17.86 1.04 5.51
CA LYS A 159 -17.58 1.47 4.14
C LYS A 159 -18.54 2.57 3.70
N PHE A 160 -18.03 3.50 2.91
CA PHE A 160 -18.82 4.57 2.31
C PHE A 160 -18.27 4.96 0.93
N ASP A 161 -19.10 5.62 0.14
CA ASP A 161 -18.74 6.10 -1.19
C ASP A 161 -18.04 7.46 -1.08
N SER A 162 -16.72 7.45 -1.25
CA SER A 162 -15.90 8.67 -1.18
C SER A 162 -15.77 9.39 -2.52
N GLY A 163 -16.18 8.76 -3.63
CA GLY A 163 -15.99 9.29 -4.99
C GLY A 163 -14.53 9.27 -5.48
N THR A 164 -13.58 8.74 -4.68
CA THR A 164 -12.15 8.75 -5.03
C THR A 164 -11.72 7.60 -5.94
N GLY A 165 -12.57 6.59 -6.13
CA GLY A 165 -12.28 5.41 -6.94
C GLY A 165 -11.56 4.27 -6.20
N TRP A 166 -11.43 4.36 -4.88
CA TRP A 166 -10.92 3.32 -4.00
C TRP A 166 -11.91 3.00 -2.89
N PRO A 167 -11.95 1.76 -2.37
CA PRO A 167 -12.77 1.42 -1.21
C PRO A 167 -12.36 2.25 0.00
N SER A 168 -13.34 2.96 0.57
CA SER A 168 -13.14 3.90 1.66
C SER A 168 -13.95 3.50 2.89
N PHE A 169 -13.32 3.57 4.06
CA PHE A 169 -13.91 3.20 5.35
C PHE A 169 -13.67 4.31 6.37
N TYR A 170 -14.64 4.58 7.26
CA TYR A 170 -14.43 5.60 8.30
C TYR A 170 -13.68 5.09 9.53
N GLN A 171 -13.50 3.76 9.68
CA GLN A 171 -12.66 3.14 10.71
C GLN A 171 -12.27 1.70 10.34
N PRO A 172 -11.15 1.16 10.86
CA PRO A 172 -10.83 -0.25 10.77
C PRO A 172 -11.76 -1.09 11.66
N ILE A 173 -11.87 -2.40 11.38
CA ILE A 173 -12.67 -3.32 12.18
C ILE A 173 -12.15 -3.43 13.65
N ALA A 174 -10.83 -3.30 13.81
CA ALA A 174 -10.13 -3.18 15.09
C ALA A 174 -8.82 -2.41 14.86
N LYS A 175 -8.52 -1.42 15.73
CA LYS A 175 -7.26 -0.64 15.65
C LYS A 175 -6.02 -1.52 15.81
N GLN A 176 -6.13 -2.62 16.56
CA GLN A 176 -5.03 -3.58 16.76
C GLN A 176 -4.63 -4.30 15.48
N ASN A 177 -5.50 -4.38 14.47
CA ASN A 177 -5.25 -5.13 13.24
C ASN A 177 -4.51 -4.31 12.17
N VAL A 178 -4.40 -2.99 12.35
CA VAL A 178 -3.70 -2.07 11.47
C VAL A 178 -2.58 -1.31 12.18
N VAL A 179 -1.69 -0.70 11.40
CA VAL A 179 -0.60 0.16 11.89
C VAL A 179 -0.58 1.42 11.05
N ASP A 180 -0.52 2.55 11.72
CA ASP A 180 -0.28 3.86 11.11
C ASP A 180 1.23 4.07 10.96
N LYS A 181 1.68 4.49 9.79
CA LYS A 181 3.09 4.84 9.49
C LYS A 181 3.13 6.18 8.80
N THR A 182 4.07 7.04 9.19
CA THR A 182 4.32 8.29 8.46
C THR A 182 4.89 7.97 7.07
N ASP A 183 4.26 8.50 6.04
CA ASP A 183 4.71 8.43 4.65
C ASP A 183 5.06 9.84 4.15
N ARG A 184 6.34 10.06 3.84
CA ARG A 184 6.88 11.33 3.33
C ARG A 184 7.33 11.24 1.88
N THR A 185 6.90 10.23 1.15
CA THR A 185 7.23 10.08 -0.27
C THR A 185 6.62 11.20 -1.10
N PHE A 186 7.29 11.57 -2.18
CA PHE A 186 6.89 12.65 -3.09
C PHE A 186 6.66 14.03 -2.43
N GLY A 187 7.30 14.30 -1.27
CA GLY A 187 7.16 15.58 -0.56
C GLY A 187 5.81 15.82 0.11
N MET A 188 4.99 14.79 0.26
CA MET A 188 3.70 14.85 0.97
C MET A 188 3.82 14.22 2.34
N ASP A 189 3.25 14.86 3.37
CA ASP A 189 3.07 14.23 4.68
C ASP A 189 1.70 13.50 4.68
N ARG A 190 1.76 12.16 4.66
CA ARG A 190 0.57 11.30 4.69
C ARG A 190 0.74 10.23 5.78
N THR A 191 -0.38 9.65 6.21
CA THR A 191 -0.36 8.48 7.09
C THR A 191 -0.70 7.24 6.30
N ALA A 192 0.31 6.40 6.05
CA ALA A 192 0.13 5.10 5.42
C ALA A 192 -0.42 4.09 6.43
N ILE A 193 -1.33 3.23 5.97
CA ILE A 193 -1.93 2.14 6.74
C ILE A 193 -1.34 0.82 6.29
N SER A 194 -0.88 0.02 7.26
CA SER A 194 -0.32 -1.32 7.02
C SER A 194 -1.02 -2.37 7.89
N CYS A 195 -1.00 -3.62 7.44
CA CYS A 195 -1.47 -4.76 8.23
C CYS A 195 -0.53 -5.02 9.42
N ARG A 196 -1.09 -5.14 10.65
CA ARG A 196 -0.31 -5.41 11.87
C ARG A 196 0.51 -6.69 11.78
N ARG A 197 -0.05 -7.77 11.20
CA ARG A 197 0.53 -9.10 11.23
C ARG A 197 1.64 -9.33 10.21
N CYS A 198 1.58 -8.69 9.03
CA CYS A 198 2.51 -8.97 7.93
C CYS A 198 3.14 -7.74 7.28
N ASP A 199 2.89 -6.53 7.81
CA ASP A 199 3.35 -5.23 7.29
C ASP A 199 2.93 -4.93 5.83
N ALA A 200 1.91 -5.62 5.29
CA ALA A 200 1.38 -5.30 3.96
C ALA A 200 0.91 -3.85 3.93
N HIS A 201 1.39 -3.07 2.97
CA HIS A 201 0.81 -1.75 2.70
C HIS A 201 -0.62 -1.92 2.20
N LEU A 202 -1.56 -1.14 2.76
CA LEU A 202 -2.99 -1.23 2.45
C LEU A 202 -3.50 0.00 1.71
N GLY A 203 -2.98 1.17 2.05
CA GLY A 203 -3.43 2.47 1.58
C GLY A 203 -3.07 3.58 2.57
N HIS A 204 -3.88 4.62 2.63
CA HIS A 204 -3.64 5.79 3.48
C HIS A 204 -4.90 6.20 4.23
N VAL A 205 -4.72 6.93 5.33
CA VAL A 205 -5.82 7.57 6.06
C VAL A 205 -5.73 9.08 5.92
N PHE A 206 -6.89 9.72 5.77
CA PHE A 206 -7.11 11.16 5.61
C PHE A 206 -8.14 11.64 6.64
N ASP A 207 -8.20 12.93 6.89
CA ASP A 207 -9.07 13.62 7.84
C ASP A 207 -10.33 14.25 7.18
N ASP A 208 -10.65 13.80 5.98
CA ASP A 208 -11.76 14.25 5.15
C ASP A 208 -12.92 13.23 5.07
N GLY A 209 -13.04 12.36 6.05
CA GLY A 209 -14.06 11.33 6.13
C GLY A 209 -15.36 11.78 6.82
N PRO A 210 -16.40 10.93 6.81
CA PRO A 210 -17.66 11.21 7.45
C PRO A 210 -17.61 11.00 8.97
N LYS A 211 -18.65 11.51 9.66
CA LYS A 211 -18.91 11.10 11.05
C LYS A 211 -19.11 9.57 11.11
N PRO A 212 -18.77 8.92 12.26
CA PRO A 212 -18.43 9.51 13.55
C PRO A 212 -16.98 9.90 13.73
N THR A 213 -16.04 9.43 12.87
CA THR A 213 -14.60 9.60 13.10
C THR A 213 -13.99 10.83 12.42
N GLY A 214 -14.58 11.29 11.32
CA GLY A 214 -13.98 12.29 10.45
C GLY A 214 -12.83 11.73 9.59
N LEU A 215 -12.55 10.41 9.68
CA LEU A 215 -11.44 9.77 8.97
C LEU A 215 -11.92 9.03 7.72
N ARG A 216 -11.07 9.02 6.71
CA ARG A 216 -11.23 8.22 5.49
C ARG A 216 -10.01 7.32 5.31
N TYR A 217 -10.19 6.03 5.59
CA TYR A 217 -9.24 4.97 5.26
C TYR A 217 -9.44 4.58 3.79
N CYS A 218 -8.60 5.12 2.91
CA CYS A 218 -8.62 4.91 1.48
C CYS A 218 -7.70 3.73 1.14
N MET A 219 -8.29 2.57 0.84
CA MET A 219 -7.56 1.30 0.73
C MET A 219 -7.49 0.82 -0.71
N ASN A 220 -6.42 0.11 -1.08
CA ASN A 220 -6.32 -0.55 -2.36
C ASN A 220 -7.15 -1.85 -2.36
N SER A 221 -8.03 -2.03 -3.33
CA SER A 221 -8.81 -3.27 -3.48
C SER A 221 -7.92 -4.50 -3.61
N VAL A 222 -6.81 -4.37 -4.35
CA VAL A 222 -5.85 -5.47 -4.58
C VAL A 222 -5.05 -5.85 -3.33
N ALA A 223 -5.13 -5.07 -2.25
CA ALA A 223 -4.56 -5.39 -0.94
C ALA A 223 -5.53 -6.18 -0.04
N LEU A 224 -6.78 -6.36 -0.50
CA LEU A 224 -7.88 -6.92 0.28
C LEU A 224 -8.44 -8.20 -0.34
N ASN A 225 -8.90 -9.11 0.51
CA ASN A 225 -9.87 -10.17 0.21
C ASN A 225 -11.19 -9.84 0.91
N PHE A 226 -12.30 -10.25 0.32
CA PHE A 226 -13.63 -10.03 0.88
C PHE A 226 -14.29 -11.36 1.22
N ASN A 227 -14.75 -11.48 2.46
CA ASN A 227 -15.52 -12.63 2.96
C ASN A 227 -16.92 -12.15 3.34
N LYS A 228 -17.95 -12.74 2.72
CA LYS A 228 -19.35 -12.47 3.08
C LYS A 228 -19.62 -12.90 4.51
N LEU A 229 -20.46 -12.15 5.23
CA LEU A 229 -20.95 -12.60 6.53
C LEU A 229 -21.81 -13.85 6.35
N SER A 230 -21.57 -14.85 7.22
CA SER A 230 -22.51 -15.98 7.34
C SER A 230 -23.75 -15.52 8.12
N THR A 231 -24.89 -15.78 7.54
CA THR A 231 -26.20 -15.63 8.19
C THR A 231 -26.41 -16.73 9.21
#